data_1db2712ab93e9d13aab1d9dc8441e335
#
_entry.id   1db2712ab93e9d13aab1d9dc8441e335
#
_cell.length_a   1.000
_cell.length_b   1.000
_cell.length_c   1.000
_cell.angle_alpha   90.00
_cell.angle_beta   90.00
_cell.angle_gamma   90.00
#
_symmetry.space_group_name_H-M   'P 1'
#
loop_
_entity.id
_entity.type
_entity.pdbx_description
1 polymer ?
#
loop_
_entity_poly.entity_id
_entity_poly.type
_entity_poly.pdbx_seq_one_letter_code
_entity_poly.pdbx_strand_id
1 'polypeptide(L)'
;AASDVYKRQVLAEQEYFLGDMMDISFCKQQCDLPILCKDFFIDKYQVLYARSKGADAILIILAGVSESLANELYEEALKLNMSVIVEVHTVEEAKKALKFKEALIGINNRNLKTLKTDINTTYDIYDVLINHKGPLISESGIKTKNELLELSNKTSIKTFLIGESLLKDLDNNSIFSVL
;
A
#
# COMPACT_ATOMS: atom_id res chain seq x y z
N ALA A 1 11.44 -21.19 -4.35
CA ALA A 1 10.57 -20.31 -5.12
C ALA A 1 11.03 -18.89 -4.85
N ALA A 2 11.38 -18.14 -5.89
CA ALA A 2 11.69 -16.74 -5.73
C ALA A 2 10.45 -16.03 -5.22
N SER A 3 10.60 -15.22 -4.18
CA SER A 3 9.57 -14.27 -3.80
C SER A 3 9.39 -13.33 -4.97
N ASP A 4 8.27 -13.42 -5.65
CA ASP A 4 7.96 -12.50 -6.72
C ASP A 4 7.67 -11.12 -6.09
N VAL A 5 8.69 -10.27 -6.07
CA VAL A 5 8.54 -8.87 -5.71
C VAL A 5 7.89 -8.18 -6.90
N TYR A 6 6.56 -8.09 -6.90
CA TYR A 6 5.81 -7.50 -8.00
C TYR A 6 5.89 -5.98 -8.05
N LYS A 7 6.24 -5.32 -6.95
CA LYS A 7 6.36 -3.85 -6.87
C LYS A 7 7.41 -3.45 -5.85
N ARG A 8 8.07 -2.34 -6.09
CA ARG A 8 8.92 -1.66 -5.10
C ARG A 8 8.17 -0.45 -4.55
N GLN A 9 8.23 -0.28 -3.23
CA GLN A 9 7.77 0.92 -2.57
C GLN A 9 8.96 1.84 -2.35
N VAL A 10 8.81 3.10 -2.78
CA VAL A 10 9.78 4.16 -2.52
C VAL A 10 9.10 5.20 -1.63
N LEU A 11 9.70 5.48 -0.48
CA LEU A 11 9.27 6.54 0.42
C LEU A 11 9.70 7.88 -0.19
N ALA A 12 8.76 8.75 -0.50
CA ALA A 12 9.03 10.04 -1.13
C ALA A 12 8.74 11.23 -0.21
N GLU A 13 8.05 10.98 0.90
CA GLU A 13 7.73 11.98 1.90
C GLU A 13 8.99 12.38 2.68
N GLN A 14 9.27 13.70 2.79
CA GLN A 14 10.55 14.22 3.26
C GLN A 14 10.61 14.43 4.77
N GLU A 15 9.51 14.82 5.41
CA GLU A 15 9.52 15.28 6.80
C GLU A 15 9.54 14.10 7.79
N TYR A 16 8.70 13.08 7.57
CA TYR A 16 8.53 11.95 8.50
C TYR A 16 9.31 10.71 8.08
N PHE A 17 9.45 10.49 6.78
CA PHE A 17 10.12 9.28 6.25
C PHE A 17 11.50 9.56 5.67
N LEU A 18 11.94 10.83 5.65
CA LEU A 18 13.23 11.26 5.12
C LEU A 18 13.48 10.77 3.68
N GLY A 19 12.40 10.63 2.91
CA GLY A 19 12.43 10.20 1.52
C GLY A 19 12.65 11.37 0.56
N ASP A 20 12.83 11.06 -0.72
CA ASP A 20 12.91 12.05 -1.79
C ASP A 20 12.23 11.51 -3.05
N MET A 21 11.49 12.37 -3.75
CA MET A 21 10.91 12.05 -5.07
C MET A 21 11.97 11.64 -6.11
N MET A 22 13.20 12.09 -5.96
CA MET A 22 14.31 11.67 -6.83
C MET A 22 14.68 10.20 -6.66
N ASP A 23 14.42 9.62 -5.47
CA ASP A 23 14.68 8.20 -5.21
C ASP A 23 13.83 7.30 -6.12
N ILE A 24 12.64 7.76 -6.53
CA ILE A 24 11.81 7.08 -7.53
C ILE A 24 12.56 6.97 -8.85
N SER A 25 13.15 8.08 -9.30
CA SER A 25 13.91 8.10 -10.57
C SER A 25 15.16 7.21 -10.49
N PHE A 26 15.86 7.22 -9.35
CA PHE A 26 17.02 6.34 -9.15
C PHE A 26 16.60 4.86 -9.16
N CYS A 27 15.54 4.50 -8.46
CA CYS A 27 15.02 3.13 -8.45
C CYS A 27 14.57 2.68 -9.86
N LYS A 28 13.94 3.58 -10.62
CA LYS A 28 13.46 3.28 -11.98
C LYS A 28 14.60 2.99 -12.95
N GLN A 29 15.76 3.63 -12.76
CA GLN A 29 16.97 3.37 -13.56
C GLN A 29 17.63 2.03 -13.23
N GLN A 30 17.38 1.47 -12.04
CA GLN A 30 18.03 0.25 -11.54
C GLN A 30 17.16 -0.99 -11.71
N CYS A 31 15.87 -0.86 -12.00
CA CYS A 31 14.99 -2.02 -12.16
C CYS A 31 13.75 -1.70 -13.00
N ASP A 32 13.23 -2.72 -13.68
CA ASP A 32 12.01 -2.65 -14.50
C ASP A 32 10.72 -2.90 -13.69
N LEU A 33 10.85 -3.14 -12.39
CA LEU A 33 9.69 -3.38 -11.53
C LEU A 33 8.82 -2.12 -11.39
N PRO A 34 7.49 -2.27 -11.31
CA PRO A 34 6.61 -1.16 -11.02
C PRO A 34 6.93 -0.52 -9.67
N ILE A 35 6.94 0.81 -9.62
CA ILE A 35 7.29 1.59 -8.42
C ILE A 35 6.05 2.25 -7.86
N LEU A 36 5.77 1.96 -6.58
CA LEU A 36 4.79 2.68 -5.77
C LEU A 36 5.47 3.89 -5.11
N CYS A 37 5.00 5.09 -5.43
CA CYS A 37 5.33 6.30 -4.69
C CYS A 37 4.53 6.32 -3.38
N LYS A 38 5.23 6.20 -2.25
CA LYS A 38 4.61 6.31 -0.93
C LYS A 38 4.84 7.70 -0.37
N ASP A 39 3.79 8.49 -0.46
CA ASP A 39 3.74 9.88 -0.01
C ASP A 39 2.33 10.20 0.51
N PHE A 40 2.15 11.33 1.19
CA PHE A 40 0.85 11.88 1.52
C PHE A 40 0.34 12.74 0.37
N PHE A 41 -0.49 12.15 -0.48
CA PHE A 41 -1.07 12.86 -1.62
C PHE A 41 -2.24 13.74 -1.16
N ILE A 42 -2.03 15.05 -1.18
CA ILE A 42 -3.00 16.09 -0.78
C ILE A 42 -3.31 17.08 -1.90
N ASP A 43 -2.66 16.93 -3.05
CA ASP A 43 -2.88 17.76 -4.25
C ASP A 43 -2.61 16.94 -5.53
N LYS A 44 -3.39 17.19 -6.58
CA LYS A 44 -3.22 16.53 -7.90
C LYS A 44 -1.85 16.76 -8.52
N TYR A 45 -1.23 17.89 -8.24
CA TYR A 45 0.12 18.17 -8.70
C TYR A 45 1.13 17.10 -8.25
N GLN A 46 0.96 16.57 -7.04
CA GLN A 46 1.83 15.49 -6.55
C GLN A 46 1.72 14.23 -7.40
N VAL A 47 0.52 13.91 -7.92
CA VAL A 47 0.31 12.76 -8.82
C VAL A 47 1.09 12.95 -10.13
N LEU A 48 0.98 14.14 -10.73
CA LEU A 48 1.73 14.51 -11.93
C LEU A 48 3.24 14.46 -11.68
N TYR A 49 3.68 14.99 -10.53
CA TYR A 49 5.09 15.02 -10.17
C TYR A 49 5.65 13.61 -9.94
N ALA A 50 4.94 12.75 -9.18
CA ALA A 50 5.31 11.36 -8.99
C ALA A 50 5.43 10.60 -10.33
N ARG A 51 4.44 10.81 -11.24
CA ARG A 51 4.49 10.21 -12.58
C ARG A 51 5.69 10.69 -13.38
N SER A 52 6.02 11.98 -13.33
CA SER A 52 7.18 12.56 -14.01
C SER A 52 8.52 11.97 -13.53
N LYS A 53 8.56 11.48 -12.28
CA LYS A 53 9.73 10.80 -11.70
C LYS A 53 9.78 9.30 -12.02
N GLY A 54 8.75 8.76 -12.67
CA GLY A 54 8.68 7.36 -13.08
C GLY A 54 7.87 6.46 -12.15
N ALA A 55 7.08 7.02 -11.22
CA ALA A 55 6.15 6.22 -10.42
C ALA A 55 5.09 5.56 -11.30
N ASP A 56 4.78 4.31 -11.03
CA ASP A 56 3.75 3.53 -11.71
C ASP A 56 2.48 3.41 -10.87
N ALA A 57 2.58 3.72 -9.58
CA ALA A 57 1.45 3.69 -8.65
C ALA A 57 1.58 4.77 -7.57
N ILE A 58 0.43 5.20 -7.04
CA ILE A 58 0.32 6.11 -5.90
C ILE A 58 -0.47 5.48 -4.76
N LEU A 59 -0.34 6.08 -3.57
CA LEU A 59 -1.10 5.73 -2.37
C LEU A 59 -2.10 6.85 -2.04
N ILE A 60 -3.37 6.52 -1.86
CA ILE A 60 -4.39 7.43 -1.34
C ILE A 60 -4.83 6.94 0.03
N ILE A 61 -4.51 7.70 1.08
CA ILE A 61 -4.86 7.35 2.47
C ILE A 61 -6.19 8.01 2.81
N LEU A 62 -7.29 7.23 2.89
CA LEU A 62 -8.63 7.79 3.11
C LEU A 62 -8.77 8.52 4.45
N ALA A 63 -8.01 8.13 5.47
CA ALA A 63 -7.96 8.82 6.75
C ALA A 63 -7.39 10.26 6.67
N GLY A 64 -6.59 10.54 5.64
CA GLY A 64 -5.85 11.80 5.48
C GLY A 64 -6.46 12.80 4.51
N VAL A 65 -7.51 12.43 3.77
CA VAL A 65 -8.06 13.28 2.71
C VAL A 65 -9.59 13.32 2.73
N SER A 66 -10.16 14.40 2.20
CA SER A 66 -11.60 14.46 1.96
C SER A 66 -12.02 13.49 0.86
N GLU A 67 -13.29 13.11 0.84
CA GLU A 67 -13.82 12.22 -0.19
C GLU A 67 -13.73 12.83 -1.60
N SER A 68 -13.91 14.15 -1.73
CA SER A 68 -13.73 14.86 -3.00
C SER A 68 -12.30 14.75 -3.50
N LEU A 69 -11.34 15.05 -2.62
CA LEU A 69 -9.92 15.00 -2.97
C LEU A 69 -9.48 13.57 -3.31
N ALA A 70 -9.95 12.56 -2.57
CA ALA A 70 -9.65 11.17 -2.89
C ALA A 70 -10.11 10.80 -4.30
N ASN A 71 -11.31 11.25 -4.72
CA ASN A 71 -11.80 11.04 -6.08
C ASN A 71 -10.93 11.77 -7.12
N GLU A 72 -10.57 13.02 -6.86
CA GLU A 72 -9.74 13.81 -7.77
C GLU A 72 -8.35 13.20 -7.98
N LEU A 73 -7.72 12.73 -6.89
CA LEU A 73 -6.42 12.04 -6.96
C LEU A 73 -6.52 10.73 -7.73
N TYR A 74 -7.58 9.97 -7.47
CA TYR A 74 -7.84 8.70 -8.15
C TYR A 74 -8.02 8.87 -9.65
N GLU A 75 -8.90 9.79 -10.05
CA GLU A 75 -9.16 10.07 -11.47
C GLU A 75 -7.90 10.60 -12.18
N GLU A 76 -7.12 11.45 -11.52
CA GLU A 76 -5.87 11.95 -12.09
C GLU A 76 -4.84 10.84 -12.31
N ALA A 77 -4.70 9.94 -11.34
CA ALA A 77 -3.82 8.79 -11.48
C ALA A 77 -4.23 7.88 -12.65
N LEU A 78 -5.53 7.59 -12.79
CA LEU A 78 -6.04 6.78 -13.91
C LEU A 78 -5.78 7.43 -15.27
N LYS A 79 -5.95 8.77 -15.41
CA LYS A 79 -5.63 9.50 -16.64
C LYS A 79 -4.16 9.35 -17.03
N LEU A 80 -3.28 9.23 -16.04
CA LEU A 80 -1.85 9.05 -16.24
C LEU A 80 -1.42 7.57 -16.37
N ASN A 81 -2.38 6.65 -16.50
CA ASN A 81 -2.16 5.20 -16.52
C ASN A 81 -1.36 4.70 -15.32
N MET A 82 -1.65 5.23 -14.13
CA MET A 82 -1.06 4.78 -12.87
C MET A 82 -2.03 3.86 -12.14
N SER A 83 -1.49 2.87 -11.44
CA SER A 83 -2.25 2.08 -10.46
C SER A 83 -2.46 2.91 -9.18
N VAL A 84 -3.55 2.63 -8.47
CA VAL A 84 -3.85 3.30 -7.21
C VAL A 84 -4.02 2.27 -6.10
N ILE A 85 -3.33 2.46 -4.98
CA ILE A 85 -3.65 1.79 -3.73
C ILE A 85 -4.47 2.76 -2.89
N VAL A 86 -5.68 2.34 -2.51
CA VAL A 86 -6.53 3.09 -1.56
C VAL A 86 -6.36 2.45 -0.20
N GLU A 87 -5.72 3.15 0.72
CA GLU A 87 -5.42 2.67 2.07
C GLU A 87 -6.57 2.99 3.02
N VAL A 88 -6.98 1.99 3.80
CA VAL A 88 -8.06 2.06 4.78
C VAL A 88 -7.62 1.50 6.14
N HIS A 89 -8.17 2.07 7.22
CA HIS A 89 -7.85 1.71 8.62
C HIS A 89 -9.10 1.32 9.41
N THR A 90 -10.28 1.64 8.88
CA THR A 90 -11.56 1.38 9.54
C THR A 90 -12.59 0.78 8.58
N VAL A 91 -13.61 0.14 9.16
CA VAL A 91 -14.76 -0.39 8.41
C VAL A 91 -15.48 0.72 7.62
N GLU A 92 -15.56 1.92 8.19
CA GLU A 92 -16.19 3.07 7.53
C GLU A 92 -15.39 3.54 6.31
N GLU A 93 -14.07 3.59 6.42
CA GLU A 93 -13.19 3.88 5.28
C GLU A 93 -13.28 2.78 4.20
N ALA A 94 -13.33 1.52 4.61
CA ALA A 94 -13.49 0.40 3.70
C ALA A 94 -14.79 0.49 2.87
N LYS A 95 -15.91 0.86 3.49
CA LYS A 95 -17.17 1.11 2.77
C LYS A 95 -17.03 2.21 1.73
N LYS A 96 -16.31 3.29 2.06
CA LYS A 96 -16.02 4.38 1.11
C LYS A 96 -15.08 3.94 -0.01
N ALA A 97 -14.13 3.05 0.28
CA ALA A 97 -13.18 2.55 -0.69
C ALA A 97 -13.82 1.72 -1.81
N LEU A 98 -14.96 1.09 -1.59
CA LEU A 98 -15.67 0.26 -2.59
C LEU A 98 -16.05 1.00 -3.87
N LYS A 99 -16.10 2.33 -3.87
CA LYS A 99 -16.36 3.12 -5.08
C LYS A 99 -15.17 3.15 -6.05
N PHE A 100 -13.95 2.94 -5.57
CA PHE A 100 -12.71 2.94 -6.37
C PHE A 100 -12.48 1.57 -7.03
N LYS A 101 -13.26 1.27 -8.04
CA LYS A 101 -13.43 -0.11 -8.58
C LYS A 101 -12.15 -0.72 -9.16
N GLU A 102 -11.25 0.11 -9.69
CA GLU A 102 -9.99 -0.33 -10.30
C GLU A 102 -8.80 -0.24 -9.34
N ALA A 103 -9.02 0.26 -8.11
CA ALA A 103 -7.97 0.37 -7.12
C ALA A 103 -7.63 -0.99 -6.50
N LEU A 104 -6.38 -1.12 -6.07
CA LEU A 104 -6.02 -2.07 -5.04
C LEU A 104 -6.44 -1.46 -3.69
N ILE A 105 -7.02 -2.24 -2.78
CA ILE A 105 -7.35 -1.73 -1.44
C ILE A 105 -6.33 -2.27 -0.44
N GLY A 106 -5.62 -1.34 0.20
CA GLY A 106 -4.68 -1.63 1.27
C GLY A 106 -5.34 -1.52 2.64
N ILE A 107 -5.38 -2.62 3.39
CA ILE A 107 -5.85 -2.63 4.76
C ILE A 107 -4.64 -2.44 5.67
N ASN A 108 -4.49 -1.24 6.25
CA ASN A 108 -3.36 -0.92 7.09
C ASN A 108 -3.65 -1.26 8.56
N ASN A 109 -2.93 -2.26 9.07
CA ASN A 109 -3.04 -2.70 10.47
C ASN A 109 -2.41 -1.71 11.46
N ARG A 110 -1.76 -0.63 10.99
CA ARG A 110 -1.17 0.40 11.85
C ARG A 110 -2.16 1.51 12.11
N ASN A 111 -2.49 1.73 13.36
CA ASN A 111 -3.28 2.89 13.77
C ASN A 111 -2.42 4.16 13.63
N LEU A 112 -2.86 5.12 12.79
CA LEU A 112 -2.09 6.33 12.49
C LEU A 112 -1.93 7.28 13.68
N LYS A 113 -2.78 7.18 14.71
CA LYS A 113 -2.71 8.04 15.92
C LYS A 113 -1.77 7.48 16.97
N THR A 114 -1.80 6.15 17.17
CA THR A 114 -1.03 5.49 18.23
C THR A 114 0.23 4.80 17.73
N LEU A 115 0.35 4.65 16.40
CA LEU A 115 1.39 3.90 15.68
C LEU A 115 1.46 2.41 16.04
N LYS A 116 0.53 1.91 16.86
CA LYS A 116 0.43 0.48 17.20
C LYS A 116 -0.16 -0.30 16.03
N THR A 117 0.30 -1.52 15.85
CA THR A 117 -0.21 -2.45 14.84
C THR A 117 -1.08 -3.52 15.49
N ASP A 118 -2.22 -3.82 14.86
CA ASP A 118 -3.12 -4.91 15.22
C ASP A 118 -3.60 -5.63 13.96
N ILE A 119 -3.19 -6.87 13.78
CA ILE A 119 -3.52 -7.69 12.61
C ILE A 119 -5.03 -8.00 12.52
N ASN A 120 -5.77 -7.90 13.63
CA ASN A 120 -7.22 -8.07 13.63
C ASN A 120 -7.94 -7.03 12.79
N THR A 121 -7.34 -5.85 12.58
CA THR A 121 -7.85 -4.83 11.65
C THR A 121 -8.11 -5.41 10.26
N THR A 122 -7.21 -6.28 9.77
CA THR A 122 -7.42 -6.94 8.47
C THR A 122 -8.66 -7.83 8.49
N TYR A 123 -8.88 -8.62 9.55
CA TYR A 123 -10.05 -9.49 9.63
C TYR A 123 -11.35 -8.71 9.72
N ASP A 124 -11.39 -7.66 10.57
CA ASP A 124 -12.58 -6.82 10.77
C ASP A 124 -13.01 -6.09 9.48
N ILE A 125 -12.03 -5.68 8.66
CA ILE A 125 -12.27 -4.93 7.42
C ILE A 125 -12.54 -5.87 6.24
N TYR A 126 -11.94 -7.06 6.23
CA TYR A 126 -12.01 -8.00 5.12
C TYR A 126 -13.45 -8.33 4.71
N ASP A 127 -14.33 -8.56 5.66
CA ASP A 127 -15.73 -8.94 5.39
C ASP A 127 -16.49 -7.85 4.61
N VAL A 128 -16.13 -6.59 4.80
CA VAL A 128 -16.70 -5.46 4.04
C VAL A 128 -16.19 -5.46 2.59
N LEU A 129 -14.95 -5.86 2.39
CA LEU A 129 -14.26 -5.80 1.11
C LEU A 129 -14.33 -7.10 0.29
N ILE A 130 -14.96 -8.15 0.81
CA ILE A 130 -14.97 -9.49 0.20
C ILE A 130 -15.48 -9.51 -1.26
N ASN A 131 -16.35 -8.57 -1.61
CA ASN A 131 -16.91 -8.43 -2.96
C ASN A 131 -16.16 -7.41 -3.84
N HIS A 132 -15.10 -6.80 -3.32
CA HIS A 132 -14.25 -5.94 -4.14
C HIS A 132 -13.52 -6.75 -5.20
N LYS A 133 -13.56 -6.30 -6.46
CA LYS A 133 -13.00 -7.06 -7.59
C LYS A 133 -11.48 -6.89 -7.75
N GLY A 134 -10.95 -5.80 -7.22
CA GLY A 134 -9.51 -5.53 -7.25
C GLY A 134 -8.76 -6.32 -6.17
N PRO A 135 -7.42 -6.38 -6.26
CA PRO A 135 -6.61 -7.02 -5.23
C PRO A 135 -6.76 -6.34 -3.87
N LEU A 136 -6.80 -7.15 -2.81
CA LEU A 136 -6.69 -6.69 -1.43
C LEU A 136 -5.27 -6.91 -0.93
N ILE A 137 -4.76 -5.94 -0.18
CA ILE A 137 -3.41 -5.94 0.40
C ILE A 137 -3.54 -5.81 1.91
N SER A 138 -2.87 -6.66 2.69
CA SER A 138 -2.71 -6.42 4.13
C SER A 138 -1.36 -5.77 4.39
N GLU A 139 -1.39 -4.63 5.09
CA GLU A 139 -0.23 -3.77 5.29
C GLU A 139 0.11 -3.62 6.76
N SER A 140 1.40 -3.57 7.07
CA SER A 140 1.93 -3.38 8.43
C SER A 140 1.62 -4.52 9.42
N GLY A 141 2.44 -4.66 10.44
CA GLY A 141 2.17 -5.50 11.60
C GLY A 141 2.36 -7.01 11.41
N ILE A 142 2.63 -7.49 10.19
CA ILE A 142 2.96 -8.90 9.94
C ILE A 142 4.41 -9.12 10.34
N LYS A 143 4.63 -9.95 11.36
CA LYS A 143 5.96 -10.16 11.97
C LYS A 143 6.50 -11.56 11.74
N THR A 144 5.62 -12.52 11.51
CA THR A 144 5.99 -13.93 11.42
C THR A 144 5.35 -14.61 10.21
N LYS A 145 6.00 -15.70 9.77
CA LYS A 145 5.46 -16.62 8.77
C LYS A 145 4.06 -17.13 9.11
N ASN A 146 3.85 -17.47 10.39
CA ASN A 146 2.57 -18.02 10.84
C ASN A 146 1.44 -17.01 10.69
N GLU A 147 1.67 -15.74 11.06
CA GLU A 147 0.68 -14.66 10.86
C GLU A 147 0.34 -14.48 9.37
N LEU A 148 1.34 -14.52 8.49
CA LEU A 148 1.13 -14.41 7.05
C LEU A 148 0.29 -15.58 6.52
N LEU A 149 0.64 -16.81 6.90
CA LEU A 149 -0.11 -18.01 6.51
C LEU A 149 -1.53 -17.99 7.05
N GLU A 150 -1.71 -17.57 8.31
CA GLU A 150 -3.02 -17.47 8.93
C GLU A 150 -3.92 -16.46 8.22
N LEU A 151 -3.41 -15.26 7.92
CA LEU A 151 -4.11 -14.26 7.10
C LEU A 151 -4.50 -14.84 5.74
N SER A 152 -3.53 -15.45 5.05
CA SER A 152 -3.74 -16.02 3.73
C SER A 152 -4.76 -17.16 3.71
N ASN A 153 -4.88 -17.91 4.81
CA ASN A 153 -5.83 -19.02 4.93
C ASN A 153 -7.23 -18.57 5.34
N LYS A 154 -7.32 -17.55 6.22
CA LYS A 154 -8.60 -17.04 6.74
C LYS A 154 -9.25 -16.01 5.83
N THR A 155 -8.48 -15.43 4.90
CA THR A 155 -8.96 -14.44 3.93
C THR A 155 -8.58 -14.85 2.51
N SER A 156 -9.12 -14.14 1.49
CA SER A 156 -8.65 -14.29 0.11
C SER A 156 -7.39 -13.47 -0.19
N ILE A 157 -6.85 -12.75 0.81
CA ILE A 157 -5.69 -11.87 0.65
C ILE A 157 -4.43 -12.70 0.41
N LYS A 158 -3.76 -12.43 -0.70
CA LYS A 158 -2.49 -13.07 -1.11
C LYS A 158 -1.38 -12.05 -1.34
N THR A 159 -1.69 -10.76 -1.15
CA THR A 159 -0.73 -9.67 -1.33
C THR A 159 -0.49 -8.97 -0.01
N PHE A 160 0.77 -8.78 0.34
CA PHE A 160 1.19 -8.22 1.63
C PHE A 160 2.21 -7.12 1.40
N LEU A 161 2.12 -6.03 2.17
CA LEU A 161 3.10 -4.96 2.18
C LEU A 161 3.83 -5.00 3.52
N ILE A 162 5.07 -5.46 3.49
CA ILE A 162 5.89 -5.70 4.67
C ILE A 162 7.20 -4.94 4.51
N GLY A 163 7.49 -4.02 5.41
CA GLY A 163 8.76 -3.27 5.43
C GLY A 163 9.54 -3.54 6.71
N GLU A 164 9.01 -3.09 7.84
CA GLU A 164 9.72 -3.09 9.13
C GLU A 164 10.25 -4.47 9.55
N SER A 165 9.43 -5.50 9.44
CA SER A 165 9.83 -6.87 9.83
C SER A 165 10.92 -7.45 8.94
N LEU A 166 10.94 -7.06 7.66
CA LEU A 166 11.95 -7.51 6.70
C LEU A 166 13.29 -6.80 6.92
N LEU A 167 13.25 -5.52 7.30
CA LEU A 167 14.46 -4.72 7.50
C LEU A 167 15.13 -4.98 8.85
N LYS A 168 14.35 -5.41 9.87
CA LYS A 168 14.88 -5.70 11.21
C LYS A 168 15.65 -7.02 11.31
N ASP A 169 15.38 -7.98 10.44
CA ASP A 169 15.98 -9.31 10.48
C ASP A 169 16.36 -9.78 9.07
N LEU A 170 17.32 -9.09 8.47
CA LEU A 170 17.78 -9.37 7.12
C LEU A 170 18.47 -10.75 7.00
N ASP A 171 19.08 -11.22 8.08
CA ASP A 171 19.87 -12.47 8.09
C ASP A 171 19.01 -13.72 8.37
N ASN A 172 17.88 -13.59 9.06
CA ASN A 172 17.00 -14.69 9.47
C ASN A 172 15.56 -14.58 8.93
N ASN A 173 15.37 -13.97 7.78
CA ASN A 173 14.03 -13.68 7.24
C ASN A 173 13.24 -14.95 6.91
N SER A 174 12.75 -15.61 7.95
CA SER A 174 11.86 -16.78 7.86
C SER A 174 10.55 -16.49 7.11
N ILE A 175 10.15 -15.21 6.98
CA ILE A 175 8.97 -14.78 6.22
C ILE A 175 9.16 -15.07 4.75
N PHE A 176 10.36 -14.84 4.17
CA PHE A 176 10.64 -15.10 2.76
C PHE A 176 10.69 -16.59 2.39
N SER A 177 10.92 -17.48 3.33
CA SER A 177 10.97 -18.92 3.05
C SER A 177 9.60 -19.54 2.73
N VAL A 178 8.54 -18.73 2.68
CA VAL A 178 7.14 -19.16 2.45
C VAL A 178 6.65 -18.78 1.06
N LEU A 179 7.30 -17.79 0.47
CA LEU A 179 6.98 -17.27 -0.84
C LEU A 179 7.91 -17.96 -1.86
#